data_2eb55821ac06687930cdbfa511c9b92c
#
_entry.id   2eb55821ac06687930cdbfa511c9b92c
#
_cell.length_a   1.000
_cell.length_b   1.000
_cell.length_c   1.000
_cell.angle_alpha   90.00
_cell.angle_beta   90.00
_cell.angle_gamma   90.00
#
_symmetry.space_group_name_H-M   'P 1'
#
loop_
_entity.id
_entity.type
_entity.pdbx_description
1 polymer ?
#
loop_
_entity_poly.entity_id
_entity_poly.type
_entity_poly.pdbx_seq_one_letter_code
_entity_poly.pdbx_strand_id
1 'polypeptide(L)'
;MIKQALITGGTKGIGRAVADTLARAGYDLTLTYGTDTVAAEEAAEAIRAASSVRVDLLQADITDPASIARIAGHFEASDATLDAVVLNAGTTYRASFEELELTEWERQFFANVHFPVFLLQCLVRRIRRGAGVVFTGSLMAVEPHGMSLSYGITKSAVHALAKNLVKFLAPYGVRVNAVAPGFVETDWHRTKSAEVRRNIEGKIALGRFCSPEEVAEVYRTLVENSYMNGSVVVADGGYSYR
;
A
#
# COMPACT_ATOMS: atom_id res chain seq x y z
N MET A 1 -16.86 -17.98 -8.09
CA MET A 1 -16.83 -17.32 -6.77
C MET A 1 -16.37 -15.89 -6.96
N ILE A 2 -16.99 -14.94 -6.30
CA ILE A 2 -16.59 -13.54 -6.31
C ILE A 2 -15.27 -13.42 -5.55
N LYS A 3 -14.28 -12.75 -6.13
CA LYS A 3 -12.98 -12.50 -5.50
C LYS A 3 -13.11 -11.37 -4.47
N GLN A 4 -12.34 -11.41 -3.40
CA GLN A 4 -12.32 -10.36 -2.37
C GLN A 4 -10.92 -9.79 -2.17
N ALA A 5 -10.84 -8.47 -2.04
CA ALA A 5 -9.59 -7.76 -1.76
C ALA A 5 -9.71 -6.84 -0.54
N LEU A 6 -8.71 -6.88 0.33
CA LEU A 6 -8.47 -5.87 1.37
C LEU A 6 -7.41 -4.88 0.88
N ILE A 7 -7.71 -3.58 0.99
CA ILE A 7 -6.76 -2.52 0.64
C ILE A 7 -6.66 -1.54 1.81
N THR A 8 -5.53 -1.49 2.49
CA THR A 8 -5.32 -0.49 3.54
C THR A 8 -5.02 0.89 2.93
N GLY A 9 -5.70 1.94 3.44
CA GLY A 9 -5.64 3.27 2.84
C GLY A 9 -6.20 3.30 1.41
N GLY A 10 -7.28 2.54 1.15
CA GLY A 10 -7.86 2.32 -0.17
C GLY A 10 -8.73 3.45 -0.71
N THR A 11 -8.87 4.55 0.02
CA THR A 11 -9.84 5.63 -0.33
C THR A 11 -9.19 6.84 -1.01
N LYS A 12 -7.85 6.93 -1.02
CA LYS A 12 -7.09 8.06 -1.60
C LYS A 12 -5.83 7.59 -2.33
N GLY A 13 -5.32 8.42 -3.23
CA GLY A 13 -4.02 8.26 -3.90
C GLY A 13 -3.83 6.89 -4.56
N ILE A 14 -2.67 6.27 -4.36
CA ILE A 14 -2.35 4.96 -4.93
C ILE A 14 -3.35 3.90 -4.50
N GLY A 15 -3.72 3.85 -3.20
CA GLY A 15 -4.68 2.88 -2.69
C GLY A 15 -6.04 2.96 -3.39
N ARG A 16 -6.52 4.18 -3.69
CA ARG A 16 -7.76 4.39 -4.44
C ARG A 16 -7.62 3.89 -5.88
N ALA A 17 -6.55 4.20 -6.58
CA ALA A 17 -6.34 3.71 -7.94
C ALA A 17 -6.24 2.18 -8.00
N VAL A 18 -5.61 1.56 -6.98
CA VAL A 18 -5.60 0.09 -6.83
C VAL A 18 -7.01 -0.44 -6.59
N ALA A 19 -7.82 0.23 -5.75
CA ALA A 19 -9.22 -0.15 -5.51
C ALA A 19 -10.03 -0.10 -6.81
N ASP A 20 -9.94 0.99 -7.58
CA ASP A 20 -10.61 1.13 -8.88
C ASP A 20 -10.16 0.04 -9.87
N THR A 21 -8.88 -0.28 -9.90
CA THR A 21 -8.31 -1.29 -10.80
C THR A 21 -8.77 -2.70 -10.43
N LEU A 22 -8.79 -3.07 -9.14
CA LEU A 22 -9.28 -4.37 -8.69
C LEU A 22 -10.81 -4.48 -8.80
N ALA A 23 -11.56 -3.38 -8.58
CA ALA A 23 -13.01 -3.35 -8.81
C ALA A 23 -13.35 -3.66 -10.28
N ARG A 24 -12.65 -3.02 -11.24
CA ARG A 24 -12.79 -3.35 -12.67
C ARG A 24 -12.41 -4.79 -13.00
N ALA A 25 -11.54 -5.42 -12.21
CA ALA A 25 -11.19 -6.84 -12.34
C ALA A 25 -12.16 -7.79 -11.61
N GLY A 26 -13.28 -7.26 -11.06
CA GLY A 26 -14.35 -8.03 -10.45
C GLY A 26 -14.09 -8.46 -9.00
N TYR A 27 -13.24 -7.73 -8.27
CA TYR A 27 -13.05 -7.95 -6.83
C TYR A 27 -14.05 -7.12 -6.03
N ASP A 28 -14.75 -7.77 -5.10
CA ASP A 28 -15.37 -7.07 -3.97
C ASP A 28 -14.29 -6.50 -3.08
N LEU A 29 -14.51 -5.33 -2.52
CA LEU A 29 -13.48 -4.56 -1.82
C LEU A 29 -13.82 -4.32 -0.35
N THR A 30 -12.85 -4.48 0.52
CA THR A 30 -12.82 -3.88 1.85
C THR A 30 -11.70 -2.83 1.86
N LEU A 31 -12.09 -1.56 2.01
CA LEU A 31 -11.16 -0.43 2.01
C LEU A 31 -11.01 0.12 3.42
N THR A 32 -9.79 0.26 3.92
CA THR A 32 -9.61 0.98 5.19
C THR A 32 -9.26 2.45 4.94
N TYR A 33 -9.64 3.31 5.89
CA TYR A 33 -9.30 4.73 5.92
C TYR A 33 -9.02 5.19 7.35
N GLY A 34 -8.29 6.29 7.51
CA GLY A 34 -7.97 6.86 8.84
C GLY A 34 -9.13 7.66 9.41
N THR A 35 -9.15 8.97 9.14
CA THR A 35 -10.09 9.92 9.78
C THR A 35 -11.09 10.57 8.85
N ASP A 36 -10.82 10.60 7.55
CA ASP A 36 -11.64 11.33 6.57
C ASP A 36 -12.77 10.44 6.03
N THR A 37 -13.86 10.39 6.79
CA THR A 37 -15.04 9.58 6.48
C THR A 37 -15.73 10.08 5.20
N VAL A 38 -15.81 11.39 5.01
CA VAL A 38 -16.49 11.98 3.84
C VAL A 38 -15.81 11.53 2.55
N ALA A 39 -14.48 11.72 2.47
CA ALA A 39 -13.74 11.29 1.29
C ALA A 39 -13.74 9.74 1.12
N ALA A 40 -13.89 8.98 2.20
CA ALA A 40 -14.02 7.53 2.10
C ALA A 40 -15.37 7.11 1.49
N GLU A 41 -16.47 7.71 1.92
CA GLU A 41 -17.80 7.47 1.35
C GLU A 41 -17.88 7.88 -0.12
N GLU A 42 -17.41 9.07 -0.47
CA GLU A 42 -17.33 9.54 -1.86
C GLU A 42 -16.53 8.55 -2.74
N ALA A 43 -15.42 8.06 -2.21
CA ALA A 43 -14.61 7.08 -2.90
C ALA A 43 -15.37 5.76 -3.13
N ALA A 44 -16.03 5.24 -2.12
CA ALA A 44 -16.79 4.00 -2.22
C ALA A 44 -17.99 4.13 -3.17
N GLU A 45 -18.72 5.24 -3.11
CA GLU A 45 -19.84 5.53 -4.02
C GLU A 45 -19.38 5.59 -5.47
N ALA A 46 -18.28 6.29 -5.76
CA ALA A 46 -17.74 6.38 -7.11
C ALA A 46 -17.29 4.99 -7.65
N ILE A 47 -16.69 4.13 -6.80
CA ILE A 47 -16.34 2.77 -7.20
C ILE A 47 -17.61 1.95 -7.49
N ARG A 48 -18.61 1.99 -6.61
CA ARG A 48 -19.88 1.27 -6.80
C ARG A 48 -20.60 1.74 -8.07
N ALA A 49 -20.56 3.03 -8.37
CA ALA A 49 -21.16 3.59 -9.59
C ALA A 49 -20.45 3.14 -10.87
N ALA A 50 -19.12 2.93 -10.82
CA ALA A 50 -18.30 2.55 -11.96
C ALA A 50 -18.18 1.02 -12.14
N SER A 51 -18.60 0.22 -11.16
CA SER A 51 -18.46 -1.23 -11.13
C SER A 51 -19.60 -1.88 -10.37
N SER A 52 -19.92 -3.14 -10.66
CA SER A 52 -20.98 -3.89 -9.97
C SER A 52 -20.47 -4.65 -8.75
N VAL A 53 -19.38 -4.20 -8.11
CA VAL A 53 -18.77 -4.86 -6.96
C VAL A 53 -19.25 -4.27 -5.65
N ARG A 54 -19.20 -5.08 -4.59
CA ARG A 54 -19.43 -4.60 -3.23
C ARG A 54 -18.19 -3.86 -2.72
N VAL A 55 -18.42 -2.76 -2.01
CA VAL A 55 -17.36 -1.97 -1.35
C VAL A 55 -17.75 -1.74 0.10
N ASP A 56 -17.00 -2.33 1.01
CA ASP A 56 -17.12 -2.13 2.45
C ASP A 56 -16.03 -1.15 2.91
N LEU A 57 -16.40 -0.24 3.82
CA LEU A 57 -15.48 0.74 4.42
C LEU A 57 -15.22 0.39 5.88
N LEU A 58 -13.95 0.42 6.29
CA LEU A 58 -13.52 0.24 7.67
C LEU A 58 -12.66 1.42 8.12
N GLN A 59 -13.11 2.12 9.15
CA GLN A 59 -12.24 3.12 9.78
C GLN A 59 -11.16 2.41 10.61
N ALA A 60 -9.90 2.63 10.23
CA ALA A 60 -8.75 2.00 10.87
C ALA A 60 -7.50 2.88 10.70
N ASP A 61 -7.13 3.58 11.77
CA ASP A 61 -5.86 4.31 11.82
C ASP A 61 -4.71 3.31 11.98
N ILE A 62 -3.77 3.34 11.05
CA ILE A 62 -2.60 2.45 11.06
C ILE A 62 -1.60 2.76 12.19
N THR A 63 -1.76 3.86 12.90
CA THR A 63 -0.97 4.22 14.08
C THR A 63 -1.59 3.70 15.37
N ASP A 64 -2.83 3.20 15.33
CA ASP A 64 -3.56 2.60 16.45
C ASP A 64 -3.47 1.07 16.41
N PRO A 65 -2.83 0.42 17.39
CA PRO A 65 -2.77 -1.04 17.47
C PRO A 65 -4.15 -1.73 17.48
N ALA A 66 -5.18 -1.09 18.04
CA ALA A 66 -6.54 -1.63 18.07
C ALA A 66 -7.16 -1.80 16.68
N SER A 67 -6.67 -1.06 15.70
CA SER A 67 -7.11 -1.19 14.30
C SER A 67 -6.79 -2.57 13.70
N ILE A 68 -5.75 -3.25 14.16
CA ILE A 68 -5.43 -4.62 13.73
C ILE A 68 -6.56 -5.58 14.11
N ALA A 69 -6.98 -5.56 15.37
CA ALA A 69 -8.08 -6.41 15.85
C ALA A 69 -9.42 -6.04 15.19
N ARG A 70 -9.66 -4.75 14.94
CA ARG A 70 -10.87 -4.27 14.25
C ARG A 70 -10.98 -4.82 12.83
N ILE A 71 -9.89 -4.76 12.05
CA ILE A 71 -9.87 -5.31 10.68
C ILE A 71 -9.98 -6.83 10.71
N ALA A 72 -9.22 -7.51 11.56
CA ALA A 72 -9.29 -8.97 11.68
C ALA A 72 -10.70 -9.45 12.06
N GLY A 73 -11.32 -8.81 13.06
CA GLY A 73 -12.69 -9.14 13.51
C GLY A 73 -13.75 -8.97 12.44
N HIS A 74 -13.60 -8.00 11.51
CA HIS A 74 -14.50 -7.85 10.37
C HIS A 74 -14.50 -9.12 9.48
N PHE A 75 -13.34 -9.68 9.19
CA PHE A 75 -13.22 -10.91 8.38
C PHE A 75 -13.59 -12.18 9.15
N GLU A 76 -13.41 -12.18 10.46
CA GLU A 76 -13.86 -13.27 11.32
C GLU A 76 -15.39 -13.34 11.37
N ALA A 77 -16.06 -12.20 11.55
CA ALA A 77 -17.52 -12.10 11.65
C ALA A 77 -18.24 -12.44 10.32
N SER A 78 -17.63 -12.09 9.18
CA SER A 78 -18.22 -12.32 7.85
C SER A 78 -17.91 -13.69 7.25
N ASP A 79 -17.04 -14.48 7.88
CA ASP A 79 -16.44 -15.73 7.33
C ASP A 79 -15.84 -15.56 5.91
N ALA A 80 -15.51 -14.32 5.55
CA ALA A 80 -14.97 -13.98 4.24
C ALA A 80 -13.52 -14.45 4.09
N THR A 81 -13.17 -14.85 2.86
CA THR A 81 -11.79 -15.19 2.49
C THR A 81 -11.25 -14.20 1.48
N LEU A 82 -9.97 -13.89 1.57
CA LEU A 82 -9.28 -12.88 0.77
C LEU A 82 -8.52 -13.52 -0.39
N ASP A 83 -8.74 -13.02 -1.60
CA ASP A 83 -7.98 -13.35 -2.80
C ASP A 83 -6.85 -12.37 -3.06
N ALA A 84 -6.91 -11.19 -2.45
CA ALA A 84 -5.86 -10.18 -2.49
C ALA A 84 -5.79 -9.39 -1.18
N VAL A 85 -4.56 -9.04 -0.75
CA VAL A 85 -4.32 -8.12 0.36
C VAL A 85 -3.30 -7.09 -0.08
N VAL A 86 -3.70 -5.82 -0.11
CA VAL A 86 -2.81 -4.70 -0.45
C VAL A 86 -2.56 -3.85 0.79
N LEU A 87 -1.35 -3.97 1.32
CA LEU A 87 -0.88 -3.26 2.49
C LEU A 87 -0.24 -1.94 2.04
N ASN A 88 -1.11 -0.97 1.71
CA ASN A 88 -0.74 0.29 1.07
C ASN A 88 -0.60 1.45 2.05
N ALA A 89 -1.42 1.50 3.09
CA ALA A 89 -1.37 2.60 4.05
C ALA A 89 0.03 2.81 4.64
N GLY A 90 0.41 4.07 4.79
CA GLY A 90 1.70 4.44 5.36
C GLY A 90 1.73 5.90 5.79
N THR A 91 2.67 6.25 6.64
CA THR A 91 2.90 7.62 7.10
C THR A 91 4.36 8.03 6.93
N THR A 92 4.64 9.32 7.02
CA THR A 92 5.99 9.88 7.01
C THR A 92 6.19 10.83 8.17
N TYR A 93 7.38 10.81 8.75
CA TYR A 93 7.86 11.77 9.71
C TYR A 93 9.07 12.48 9.13
N ARG A 94 9.09 13.81 9.20
CA ARG A 94 10.16 14.65 8.66
C ARG A 94 10.74 15.50 9.77
N ALA A 95 12.02 15.32 10.02
CA ALA A 95 12.82 16.11 10.94
C ALA A 95 14.28 16.14 10.44
N SER A 96 15.07 17.13 10.85
CA SER A 96 16.52 17.07 10.74
C SER A 96 17.06 15.94 11.61
N PHE A 97 18.30 15.52 11.39
CA PHE A 97 18.89 14.43 12.18
C PHE A 97 18.95 14.77 13.68
N GLU A 98 19.24 16.03 14.00
CA GLU A 98 19.36 16.55 15.35
C GLU A 98 18.00 16.68 16.08
N GLU A 99 16.92 16.81 15.32
CA GLU A 99 15.55 17.01 15.83
C GLU A 99 14.71 15.73 15.80
N LEU A 100 15.34 14.57 15.58
CA LEU A 100 14.62 13.31 15.57
C LEU A 100 14.05 12.99 16.97
N GLU A 101 12.74 12.78 17.03
CA GLU A 101 12.03 12.37 18.24
C GLU A 101 11.75 10.88 18.22
N LEU A 102 12.13 10.19 19.30
CA LEU A 102 11.94 8.73 19.43
C LEU A 102 10.47 8.31 19.29
N THR A 103 9.56 9.08 19.88
CA THR A 103 8.11 8.80 19.82
C THR A 103 7.56 8.83 18.40
N GLU A 104 7.94 9.83 17.60
CA GLU A 104 7.52 9.91 16.19
C GLU A 104 8.21 8.86 15.32
N TRP A 105 9.46 8.56 15.63
CA TRP A 105 10.19 7.46 15.01
C TRP A 105 9.47 6.11 15.23
N GLU A 106 9.17 5.77 16.49
CA GLU A 106 8.47 4.54 16.85
C GLU A 106 7.06 4.48 16.26
N ARG A 107 6.33 5.60 16.30
CA ARG A 107 5.01 5.72 15.69
C ARG A 107 5.05 5.41 14.18
N GLN A 108 6.05 5.91 13.48
CA GLN A 108 6.21 5.62 12.05
C GLN A 108 6.63 4.17 11.79
N PHE A 109 7.50 3.59 12.61
CA PHE A 109 7.86 2.17 12.53
C PHE A 109 6.64 1.30 12.80
N PHE A 110 5.84 1.64 13.80
CA PHE A 110 4.60 0.93 14.04
C PHE A 110 3.69 0.96 12.81
N ALA A 111 3.38 2.12 12.29
CA ALA A 111 2.47 2.29 11.17
C ALA A 111 2.95 1.58 9.89
N ASN A 112 4.23 1.73 9.53
CA ASN A 112 4.73 1.27 8.24
C ASN A 112 5.25 -0.18 8.25
N VAL A 113 5.63 -0.71 9.41
CA VAL A 113 6.29 -2.03 9.54
C VAL A 113 5.49 -2.97 10.43
N HIS A 114 5.22 -2.58 11.67
CA HIS A 114 4.57 -3.48 12.63
C HIS A 114 3.11 -3.73 12.26
N PHE A 115 2.35 -2.66 12.02
CA PHE A 115 0.93 -2.76 11.67
C PHE A 115 0.66 -3.73 10.51
N PRO A 116 1.29 -3.58 9.31
CA PRO A 116 1.01 -4.50 8.22
C PRO A 116 1.46 -5.94 8.49
N VAL A 117 2.53 -6.17 9.26
CA VAL A 117 2.98 -7.51 9.61
C VAL A 117 1.99 -8.21 10.54
N PHE A 118 1.57 -7.54 11.63
CA PHE A 118 0.65 -8.12 12.59
C PHE A 118 -0.77 -8.23 12.05
N LEU A 119 -1.20 -7.31 11.19
CA LEU A 119 -2.45 -7.46 10.44
C LEU A 119 -2.41 -8.71 9.55
N LEU A 120 -1.33 -8.90 8.79
CA LEU A 120 -1.15 -10.07 7.94
C LEU A 120 -1.15 -11.37 8.77
N GLN A 121 -0.49 -11.36 9.93
CA GLN A 121 -0.48 -12.49 10.86
C GLN A 121 -1.90 -12.89 11.30
N CYS A 122 -2.74 -11.91 11.68
CA CYS A 122 -4.12 -12.17 12.07
C CYS A 122 -4.95 -12.70 10.90
N LEU A 123 -4.69 -12.22 9.67
CA LEU A 123 -5.49 -12.54 8.49
C LEU A 123 -5.03 -13.80 7.74
N VAL A 124 -3.83 -14.34 8.00
CA VAL A 124 -3.19 -15.34 7.14
C VAL A 124 -4.05 -16.59 6.89
N ARG A 125 -4.86 -17.00 7.87
CA ARG A 125 -5.78 -18.15 7.73
C ARG A 125 -7.04 -17.83 6.93
N ARG A 126 -7.32 -16.56 6.70
CA ARG A 126 -8.42 -16.05 5.86
C ARG A 126 -7.96 -15.74 4.44
N ILE A 127 -6.67 -15.80 4.17
CA ILE A 127 -6.12 -15.59 2.82
C ILE A 127 -6.18 -16.91 2.07
N ARG A 128 -6.82 -16.90 0.89
CA ARG A 128 -7.00 -18.09 0.06
C ARG A 128 -5.66 -18.57 -0.52
N ARG A 129 -5.49 -19.87 -0.66
CA ARG A 129 -4.34 -20.43 -1.38
C ARG A 129 -4.29 -19.89 -2.81
N GLY A 130 -3.12 -19.44 -3.25
CA GLY A 130 -2.91 -18.78 -4.53
C GLY A 130 -3.08 -17.26 -4.49
N ALA A 131 -3.63 -16.70 -3.41
CA ALA A 131 -3.80 -15.26 -3.24
C ALA A 131 -2.47 -14.50 -3.25
N GLY A 132 -2.54 -13.21 -3.61
CA GLY A 132 -1.41 -12.28 -3.62
C GLY A 132 -1.50 -11.25 -2.49
N VAL A 133 -0.43 -11.15 -1.71
CA VAL A 133 -0.19 -10.05 -0.76
C VAL A 133 0.78 -9.07 -1.41
N VAL A 134 0.46 -7.78 -1.42
CA VAL A 134 1.32 -6.74 -1.99
C VAL A 134 1.53 -5.62 -0.99
N PHE A 135 2.78 -5.37 -0.64
CA PHE A 135 3.19 -4.24 0.18
C PHE A 135 3.48 -3.02 -0.68
N THR A 136 3.16 -1.83 -0.17
CA THR A 136 3.62 -0.57 -0.74
C THR A 136 4.95 -0.17 -0.13
N GLY A 137 6.03 -0.46 -0.85
CA GLY A 137 7.37 0.03 -0.58
C GLY A 137 7.55 1.49 -0.98
N SER A 138 8.73 1.84 -1.47
CA SER A 138 9.05 3.16 -2.02
C SER A 138 10.36 3.11 -2.78
N LEU A 139 10.51 3.98 -3.78
CA LEU A 139 11.80 4.30 -4.37
C LEU A 139 12.83 4.76 -3.30
N MET A 140 12.40 5.43 -2.23
CA MET A 140 13.27 5.85 -1.12
C MET A 140 13.93 4.70 -0.35
N ALA A 141 13.48 3.47 -0.54
CA ALA A 141 14.15 2.27 -0.03
C ALA A 141 15.29 1.78 -0.94
N VAL A 142 15.35 2.28 -2.16
CA VAL A 142 16.37 1.95 -3.19
C VAL A 142 17.34 3.11 -3.35
N GLU A 143 16.79 4.33 -3.49
CA GLU A 143 17.52 5.58 -3.66
C GLU A 143 17.32 6.46 -2.41
N PRO A 144 18.29 6.53 -1.49
CA PRO A 144 18.16 7.32 -0.26
C PRO A 144 17.94 8.81 -0.54
N HIS A 145 17.02 9.40 0.21
CA HIS A 145 16.72 10.84 0.16
C HIS A 145 16.90 11.49 1.53
N GLY A 146 17.46 12.70 1.56
CA GLY A 146 17.64 13.48 2.78
C GLY A 146 16.36 14.09 3.39
N MET A 147 15.18 13.67 2.97
CA MET A 147 13.90 14.29 3.38
C MET A 147 13.26 13.64 4.61
N SER A 148 13.50 12.36 4.87
CA SER A 148 12.96 11.61 5.99
C SER A 148 13.75 10.33 6.17
N LEU A 149 14.60 10.30 7.19
CA LEU A 149 15.44 9.15 7.50
C LEU A 149 14.60 7.92 7.85
N SER A 150 13.65 8.08 8.78
CA SER A 150 12.79 6.99 9.24
C SER A 150 11.91 6.41 8.11
N TYR A 151 11.44 7.26 7.19
CA TYR A 151 10.63 6.77 6.05
C TYR A 151 11.44 5.85 5.14
N GLY A 152 12.63 6.26 4.73
CA GLY A 152 13.51 5.41 3.90
C GLY A 152 13.82 4.08 4.56
N ILE A 153 14.14 4.09 5.87
CA ILE A 153 14.43 2.88 6.64
C ILE A 153 13.19 1.98 6.77
N THR A 154 12.02 2.54 7.11
CA THR A 154 10.78 1.73 7.19
C THR A 154 10.41 1.12 5.84
N LYS A 155 10.59 1.84 4.73
CA LYS A 155 10.31 1.31 3.39
C LYS A 155 11.35 0.27 2.94
N SER A 156 12.61 0.38 3.37
CA SER A 156 13.61 -0.69 3.21
C SER A 156 13.23 -1.94 4.00
N ALA A 157 12.72 -1.79 5.23
CA ALA A 157 12.18 -2.89 6.01
C ALA A 157 10.98 -3.56 5.29
N VAL A 158 10.10 -2.79 4.67
CA VAL A 158 8.97 -3.32 3.85
C VAL A 158 9.48 -4.14 2.67
N HIS A 159 10.53 -3.69 1.96
CA HIS A 159 11.15 -4.49 0.90
C HIS A 159 11.74 -5.80 1.42
N ALA A 160 12.37 -5.76 2.59
CA ALA A 160 12.90 -6.96 3.26
C ALA A 160 11.75 -7.90 3.68
N LEU A 161 10.63 -7.37 4.19
CA LEU A 161 9.44 -8.16 4.55
C LEU A 161 8.91 -8.95 3.36
N ALA A 162 8.74 -8.33 2.19
CA ALA A 162 8.26 -9.01 1.00
C ALA A 162 9.12 -10.23 0.61
N LYS A 163 10.43 -10.16 0.82
CA LYS A 163 11.38 -11.25 0.54
C LYS A 163 11.36 -12.33 1.64
N ASN A 164 11.43 -11.91 2.90
CA ASN A 164 11.54 -12.84 4.02
C ASN A 164 10.24 -13.60 4.30
N LEU A 165 9.07 -12.97 4.10
CA LEU A 165 7.78 -13.60 4.32
C LEU A 165 7.47 -14.76 3.35
N VAL A 166 8.16 -14.87 2.21
CA VAL A 166 7.95 -15.96 1.23
C VAL A 166 7.93 -17.32 1.90
N LYS A 167 8.93 -17.64 2.73
CA LYS A 167 9.02 -18.94 3.40
C LYS A 167 7.96 -19.12 4.49
N PHE A 168 7.57 -18.04 5.17
CA PHE A 168 6.56 -18.09 6.23
C PHE A 168 5.14 -18.22 5.67
N LEU A 169 4.87 -17.68 4.47
CA LEU A 169 3.58 -17.75 3.81
C LEU A 169 3.43 -18.98 2.89
N ALA A 170 4.51 -19.63 2.53
CA ALA A 170 4.49 -20.83 1.69
C ALA A 170 3.60 -21.96 2.21
N PRO A 171 3.55 -22.30 3.53
CA PRO A 171 2.63 -23.32 4.05
C PRO A 171 1.15 -23.00 3.79
N TYR A 172 0.80 -21.71 3.73
CA TYR A 172 -0.56 -21.23 3.42
C TYR A 172 -0.82 -21.15 1.91
N GLY A 173 0.23 -21.31 1.08
CA GLY A 173 0.13 -21.14 -0.36
C GLY A 173 -0.11 -19.70 -0.80
N VAL A 174 0.30 -18.72 0.00
CA VAL A 174 0.12 -17.29 -0.23
C VAL A 174 1.40 -16.70 -0.81
N ARG A 175 1.27 -15.89 -1.85
CA ARG A 175 2.38 -15.15 -2.46
C ARG A 175 2.51 -13.76 -1.82
N VAL A 176 3.72 -13.25 -1.74
CA VAL A 176 4.00 -11.93 -1.17
C VAL A 176 5.00 -11.18 -2.04
N ASN A 177 4.69 -9.93 -2.37
CA ASN A 177 5.51 -9.06 -3.19
C ASN A 177 5.45 -7.62 -2.65
N ALA A 178 6.26 -6.72 -3.20
CA ALA A 178 6.16 -5.29 -2.96
C ALA A 178 6.24 -4.50 -4.27
N VAL A 179 5.56 -3.37 -4.32
CA VAL A 179 5.79 -2.31 -5.30
C VAL A 179 6.63 -1.23 -4.64
N ALA A 180 7.62 -0.71 -5.35
CA ALA A 180 8.42 0.45 -4.95
C ALA A 180 8.09 1.62 -5.90
N PRO A 181 7.03 2.40 -5.63
CA PRO A 181 6.67 3.54 -6.47
C PRO A 181 7.72 4.64 -6.38
N GLY A 182 7.97 5.31 -7.52
CA GLY A 182 8.67 6.57 -7.58
C GLY A 182 7.77 7.74 -7.19
N PHE A 183 7.80 8.80 -7.97
CA PHE A 183 6.96 9.98 -7.76
C PHE A 183 5.61 9.80 -8.47
N VAL A 184 4.55 9.64 -7.68
CA VAL A 184 3.18 9.42 -8.17
C VAL A 184 2.33 10.66 -7.91
N GLU A 185 1.52 11.08 -8.89
CA GLU A 185 0.65 12.25 -8.82
C GLU A 185 -0.50 12.02 -7.82
N THR A 186 -0.27 12.36 -6.57
CA THR A 186 -1.21 12.21 -5.45
C THR A 186 -1.17 13.44 -4.56
N ASP A 187 -2.10 13.56 -3.63
CA ASP A 187 -2.12 14.62 -2.63
C ASP A 187 -0.81 14.75 -1.84
N TRP A 188 -0.06 13.67 -1.73
CA TRP A 188 1.27 13.64 -1.11
C TRP A 188 2.28 14.60 -1.76
N HIS A 189 2.09 14.88 -3.05
CA HIS A 189 2.95 15.76 -3.83
C HIS A 189 2.28 17.08 -4.24
N ARG A 190 0.98 17.25 -3.98
CA ARG A 190 0.19 18.41 -4.43
C ARG A 190 0.70 19.75 -3.88
N THR A 191 1.26 19.75 -2.67
CA THR A 191 1.76 20.97 -2.02
C THR A 191 3.19 21.37 -2.44
N LYS A 192 3.84 20.59 -3.31
CA LYS A 192 5.18 20.93 -3.82
C LYS A 192 5.10 22.12 -4.78
N SER A 193 6.03 23.07 -4.63
CA SER A 193 6.15 24.18 -5.57
C SER A 193 6.46 23.71 -6.99
N ALA A 194 6.10 24.52 -7.99
CA ALA A 194 6.38 24.22 -9.39
C ALA A 194 7.88 24.02 -9.67
N GLU A 195 8.74 24.73 -8.94
CA GLU A 195 10.20 24.59 -9.06
C GLU A 195 10.66 23.20 -8.55
N VAL A 196 10.18 22.79 -7.36
CA VAL A 196 10.50 21.48 -6.79
C VAL A 196 9.98 20.37 -7.70
N ARG A 197 8.78 20.52 -8.28
CA ARG A 197 8.23 19.56 -9.22
C ARG A 197 9.11 19.43 -10.48
N ARG A 198 9.46 20.54 -11.12
CA ARG A 198 10.37 20.54 -12.30
C ARG A 198 11.72 19.89 -11.99
N ASN A 199 12.30 20.15 -10.82
CA ASN A 199 13.55 19.51 -10.41
C ASN A 199 13.40 17.99 -10.28
N ILE A 200 12.29 17.51 -9.75
CA ILE A 200 12.02 16.07 -9.65
C ILE A 200 11.79 15.47 -11.04
N GLU A 201 10.94 16.10 -11.86
CA GLU A 201 10.65 15.68 -13.23
C GLU A 201 11.92 15.60 -14.09
N GLY A 202 12.83 16.57 -13.91
CA GLY A 202 14.15 16.57 -14.57
C GLY A 202 15.04 15.38 -14.19
N LYS A 203 14.78 14.69 -13.08
CA LYS A 203 15.48 13.47 -12.65
C LYS A 203 14.79 12.19 -13.08
N ILE A 204 13.54 12.26 -13.51
CA ILE A 204 12.80 11.10 -14.02
C ILE A 204 13.08 10.97 -15.52
N ALA A 205 13.52 9.81 -15.99
CA ALA A 205 13.85 9.62 -17.41
C ALA A 205 12.63 9.86 -18.32
N LEU A 206 11.42 9.53 -17.85
CA LEU A 206 10.16 9.82 -18.56
C LEU A 206 9.72 11.28 -18.45
N GLY A 207 10.40 12.13 -17.66
CA GLY A 207 10.17 13.57 -17.57
C GLY A 207 8.87 13.99 -16.89
N ARG A 208 8.18 13.09 -16.18
CA ARG A 208 6.92 13.36 -15.51
C ARG A 208 6.70 12.47 -14.29
N PHE A 209 5.79 12.86 -13.42
CA PHE A 209 5.28 11.97 -12.38
C PHE A 209 4.44 10.86 -13.01
N CYS A 210 4.39 9.72 -12.33
CA CYS A 210 3.52 8.60 -12.66
C CYS A 210 2.07 8.93 -12.28
N SER A 211 1.09 8.55 -13.09
CA SER A 211 -0.30 8.59 -12.62
C SER A 211 -0.58 7.46 -11.62
N PRO A 212 -1.53 7.64 -10.68
CA PRO A 212 -1.93 6.58 -9.77
C PRO A 212 -2.40 5.32 -10.48
N GLU A 213 -3.05 5.45 -11.64
CA GLU A 213 -3.55 4.34 -12.46
C GLU A 213 -2.42 3.51 -13.05
N GLU A 214 -1.35 4.17 -13.53
CA GLU A 214 -0.19 3.46 -14.07
C GLU A 214 0.48 2.56 -13.03
N VAL A 215 0.65 3.05 -11.80
CA VAL A 215 1.24 2.24 -10.74
C VAL A 215 0.27 1.17 -10.23
N ALA A 216 -1.05 1.41 -10.26
CA ALA A 216 -2.07 0.45 -9.85
C ALA A 216 -2.06 -0.84 -10.69
N GLU A 217 -1.73 -0.75 -11.98
CA GLU A 217 -1.58 -1.95 -12.85
C GLU A 217 -0.40 -2.85 -12.40
N VAL A 218 0.65 -2.27 -11.80
CA VAL A 218 1.74 -3.05 -11.22
C VAL A 218 1.23 -3.87 -10.01
N TYR A 219 0.39 -3.26 -9.16
CA TYR A 219 -0.24 -3.99 -8.04
C TYR A 219 -1.12 -5.12 -8.54
N ARG A 220 -1.97 -4.86 -9.54
CA ARG A 220 -2.81 -5.89 -10.14
C ARG A 220 -1.98 -7.05 -10.69
N THR A 221 -0.89 -6.75 -11.39
CA THR A 221 0.02 -7.77 -11.91
C THR A 221 0.57 -8.65 -10.78
N LEU A 222 1.00 -8.07 -9.66
CA LEU A 222 1.53 -8.81 -8.51
C LEU A 222 0.45 -9.61 -7.77
N VAL A 223 -0.79 -9.11 -7.74
CA VAL A 223 -1.94 -9.83 -7.18
C VAL A 223 -2.30 -11.04 -8.05
N GLU A 224 -2.37 -10.91 -9.38
CA GLU A 224 -2.92 -11.92 -10.28
C GLU A 224 -1.89 -12.87 -10.87
N ASN A 225 -0.62 -12.46 -11.03
CA ASN A 225 0.42 -13.33 -11.57
C ASN A 225 0.83 -14.40 -10.56
N SER A 226 0.49 -15.65 -10.86
CA SER A 226 0.68 -16.80 -9.95
C SER A 226 2.15 -17.20 -9.74
N TYR A 227 3.09 -16.68 -10.52
CA TYR A 227 4.51 -17.04 -10.43
C TYR A 227 5.38 -15.97 -9.76
N MET A 228 4.85 -14.76 -9.54
CA MET A 228 5.57 -13.69 -8.84
C MET A 228 5.46 -13.87 -7.34
N ASN A 229 6.60 -14.07 -6.67
CA ASN A 229 6.68 -14.26 -5.22
C ASN A 229 8.05 -13.78 -4.70
N GLY A 230 8.07 -12.92 -3.69
CA GLY A 230 9.29 -12.31 -3.12
C GLY A 230 9.88 -11.18 -3.95
N SER A 231 9.17 -10.70 -4.97
CA SER A 231 9.64 -9.62 -5.84
C SER A 231 9.41 -8.25 -5.22
N VAL A 232 10.36 -7.33 -5.47
CA VAL A 232 10.19 -5.89 -5.25
C VAL A 232 10.26 -5.24 -6.63
N VAL A 233 9.13 -4.72 -7.10
CA VAL A 233 9.02 -4.12 -8.43
C VAL A 233 9.13 -2.60 -8.30
N VAL A 234 10.20 -2.03 -8.86
CA VAL A 234 10.40 -0.59 -8.92
C VAL A 234 9.62 -0.02 -10.10
N ALA A 235 8.80 1.00 -9.84
CA ALA A 235 8.02 1.72 -10.83
C ALA A 235 8.26 3.22 -10.66
N ASP A 236 9.38 3.72 -11.22
CA ASP A 236 9.94 5.05 -10.94
C ASP A 236 10.17 5.91 -12.19
N GLY A 237 9.76 5.44 -13.37
CA GLY A 237 9.97 6.16 -14.62
C GLY A 237 11.43 6.33 -15.02
N GLY A 238 12.32 5.49 -14.47
CA GLY A 238 13.76 5.54 -14.71
C GLY A 238 14.52 6.55 -13.83
N TYR A 239 13.95 6.98 -12.71
CA TYR A 239 14.62 7.86 -11.76
C TYR A 239 15.94 7.27 -11.25
N SER A 240 15.95 5.97 -10.92
CA SER A 240 17.13 5.26 -10.38
C SER A 240 18.30 5.15 -11.38
N TYR A 241 18.12 5.53 -12.64
CA TYR A 241 19.14 5.42 -13.69
C TYR A 241 19.68 6.77 -14.18
N ARG A 242 19.45 7.85 -13.41
CA ARG A 242 19.92 9.20 -13.74
C ARG A 242 20.84 9.78 -12.69
#